data_449aa6c3a404fde45ea2ae68b5a8820a
#
_entry.id   449aa6c3a404fde45ea2ae68b5a8820a
#
_cell.length_a   1.000
_cell.length_b   1.000
_cell.length_c   1.000
_cell.angle_alpha   90.00
_cell.angle_beta   90.00
_cell.angle_gamma   90.00
#
_symmetry.space_group_name_H-M   'P 1'
#
loop_
_entity.id
_entity.type
_entity.pdbx_description
1 polymer ?
#
loop_
_entity_poly.entity_id
_entity_poly.type
_entity_poly.pdbx_seq_one_letter_code
_entity_poly.pdbx_strand_id
1 'polypeptide(L)'
;MARMSGAVARKILLVATEESGDRLGASLMKVLRQRLGDAVEFSGVGGRGMAREGLASLFPIEELSIVGFSAVIRQLPKILRLISRTVEAVVAAQPDILIIIDSPDFTHRVARRVRARDPSIPIVDYVSPTVWAWRPGRARAMRGYVDHVLALLPFEPEAYRKLDGPECTYVGHPLIEQLTTLRPDAEEQARRDAQPPVLLVLPGSRRSEVGRHLAVFGHTLDMLRARGVAFEAWLPTTPHLEATVRQGVADWQVAPRIVTGEAEKRAAFRTARAALAKSGTVTLELALAGVPMVTAYRVGELEAFILRRVIKVQSVILANLVIGENVIPEYLQEA
;
A
#
# COMPACT_ATOMS: atom_id res chain seq x y z
N MET A 1 -14.56 47.68 -9.46
CA MET A 1 -13.46 46.86 -8.88
C MET A 1 -13.87 46.45 -7.47
N ALA A 2 -14.48 45.26 -7.34
CA ALA A 2 -14.82 44.67 -6.05
C ALA A 2 -13.54 44.12 -5.43
N ARG A 3 -13.15 44.61 -4.25
CA ARG A 3 -12.08 43.98 -3.43
C ARG A 3 -12.51 42.57 -3.09
N MET A 4 -11.81 41.58 -3.66
CA MET A 4 -11.91 40.21 -3.21
C MET A 4 -11.44 40.17 -1.74
N SER A 5 -12.39 39.94 -0.83
CA SER A 5 -12.12 39.63 0.55
C SER A 5 -11.12 38.45 0.58
N GLY A 6 -9.92 38.67 1.14
CA GLY A 6 -8.90 37.63 1.26
C GLY A 6 -9.44 36.53 2.11
N ALA A 7 -9.89 35.43 1.49
CA ALA A 7 -10.18 34.20 2.21
C ALA A 7 -8.89 33.74 2.87
N VAL A 8 -8.91 33.58 4.20
CA VAL A 8 -7.78 33.03 4.96
C VAL A 8 -7.47 31.66 4.39
N ALA A 9 -6.24 31.44 3.95
CA ALA A 9 -5.82 30.16 3.40
C ALA A 9 -6.00 29.04 4.45
N ARG A 10 -6.60 27.92 4.04
CA ARG A 10 -6.74 26.73 4.89
C ARG A 10 -5.38 26.09 5.08
N LYS A 11 -4.96 25.90 6.32
CA LYS A 11 -3.71 25.25 6.66
C LYS A 11 -3.95 23.75 6.86
N ILE A 12 -3.45 22.94 5.93
CA ILE A 12 -3.57 21.49 5.98
C ILE A 12 -2.19 20.90 6.26
N LEU A 13 -2.07 20.20 7.37
CA LEU A 13 -0.83 19.51 7.71
C LEU A 13 -0.98 18.01 7.43
N LEU A 14 -0.07 17.47 6.59
CA LEU A 14 -0.09 16.06 6.21
C LEU A 14 1.14 15.34 6.76
N VAL A 15 0.96 14.09 7.19
CA VAL A 15 2.05 13.24 7.66
C VAL A 15 2.00 11.89 6.97
N ALA A 16 2.92 11.68 6.02
CA ALA A 16 3.17 10.42 5.33
C ALA A 16 4.65 10.04 5.49
N THR A 17 4.94 8.80 5.84
CA THR A 17 6.32 8.35 6.19
C THR A 17 6.84 7.23 5.31
N GLU A 18 6.05 6.77 4.35
CA GLU A 18 6.41 5.77 3.36
C GLU A 18 6.05 6.24 1.95
N GLU A 19 6.68 5.66 0.94
CA GLU A 19 6.44 6.04 -0.46
C GLU A 19 4.98 5.81 -0.91
N SER A 20 4.31 4.79 -0.37
CA SER A 20 2.88 4.54 -0.59
C SER A 20 2.03 5.70 -0.08
N GLY A 21 2.26 6.13 1.16
CA GLY A 21 1.58 7.26 1.78
C GLY A 21 1.89 8.59 1.09
N ASP A 22 3.15 8.80 0.65
CA ASP A 22 3.55 9.98 -0.13
C ASP A 22 2.78 10.10 -1.44
N ARG A 23 2.61 9.00 -2.18
CA ARG A 23 1.80 8.99 -3.41
C ARG A 23 0.33 9.33 -3.15
N LEU A 24 -0.25 8.78 -2.09
CA LEU A 24 -1.62 9.07 -1.68
C LEU A 24 -1.78 10.54 -1.26
N GLY A 25 -0.86 11.05 -0.45
CA GLY A 25 -0.80 12.44 -0.03
C GLY A 25 -0.68 13.40 -1.20
N ALA A 26 0.20 13.11 -2.16
CA ALA A 26 0.36 13.91 -3.38
C ALA A 26 -0.94 13.98 -4.21
N SER A 27 -1.61 12.84 -4.41
CA SER A 27 -2.90 12.79 -5.11
C SER A 27 -3.97 13.61 -4.38
N LEU A 28 -4.04 13.50 -3.06
CA LEU A 28 -4.97 14.28 -2.23
C LEU A 28 -4.67 15.79 -2.33
N MET A 29 -3.40 16.19 -2.19
CA MET A 29 -2.97 17.59 -2.29
C MET A 29 -3.33 18.19 -3.65
N LYS A 30 -3.07 17.45 -4.74
CA LYS A 30 -3.42 17.87 -6.11
C LYS A 30 -4.92 18.17 -6.24
N VAL A 31 -5.79 17.26 -5.76
CA VAL A 31 -7.25 17.45 -5.84
C VAL A 31 -7.71 18.61 -4.94
N LEU A 32 -7.16 18.74 -3.73
CA LEU A 32 -7.47 19.85 -2.84
C LEU A 32 -7.08 21.19 -3.44
N ARG A 33 -5.90 21.28 -4.07
CA ARG A 33 -5.47 22.49 -4.77
C ARG A 33 -6.36 22.83 -5.97
N GLN A 34 -6.79 21.82 -6.73
CA GLN A 34 -7.73 22.02 -7.84
C GLN A 34 -9.09 22.59 -7.38
N ARG A 35 -9.56 22.18 -6.18
CA ARG A 35 -10.86 22.61 -5.65
C ARG A 35 -10.80 23.89 -4.85
N LEU A 36 -9.73 24.17 -4.15
CA LEU A 36 -9.58 25.29 -3.23
C LEU A 36 -8.70 26.43 -3.81
N GLY A 37 -7.99 26.18 -4.91
CA GLY A 37 -7.06 27.14 -5.51
C GLY A 37 -5.93 27.50 -4.56
N ASP A 38 -5.59 28.80 -4.52
CA ASP A 38 -4.56 29.34 -3.62
C ASP A 38 -5.03 29.50 -2.17
N ALA A 39 -6.29 29.15 -1.87
CA ALA A 39 -6.85 29.18 -0.52
C ALA A 39 -6.45 27.96 0.34
N VAL A 40 -5.37 27.25 -0.03
CA VAL A 40 -4.85 26.12 0.73
C VAL A 40 -3.33 26.20 0.84
N GLU A 41 -2.82 25.99 2.06
CA GLU A 41 -1.41 25.89 2.39
C GLU A 41 -1.12 24.49 2.94
N PHE A 42 -0.11 23.82 2.37
CA PHE A 42 0.31 22.48 2.80
C PHE A 42 1.64 22.53 3.55
N SER A 43 1.70 21.80 4.67
CA SER A 43 2.93 21.58 5.44
C SER A 43 2.95 20.18 6.03
N GLY A 44 4.08 19.74 6.57
CA GLY A 44 4.13 18.45 7.28
C GLY A 44 5.31 17.56 6.92
N VAL A 45 5.06 16.26 6.79
CA VAL A 45 6.04 15.23 6.45
C VAL A 45 5.57 14.50 5.20
N GLY A 46 6.40 14.47 4.18
CA GLY A 46 6.12 13.78 2.92
C GLY A 46 7.39 13.57 2.12
N GLY A 47 7.29 12.77 1.07
CA GLY A 47 8.37 12.45 0.16
C GLY A 47 8.36 13.32 -1.10
N ARG A 48 8.95 12.78 -2.16
CA ARG A 48 9.11 13.46 -3.45
C ARG A 48 7.79 13.75 -4.15
N GLY A 49 6.78 12.91 -3.96
CA GLY A 49 5.45 13.10 -4.55
C GLY A 49 4.79 14.35 -4.00
N MET A 50 4.66 14.44 -2.68
CA MET A 50 4.07 15.60 -2.00
C MET A 50 4.91 16.87 -2.17
N ALA A 51 6.24 16.74 -2.26
CA ALA A 51 7.12 17.88 -2.55
C ALA A 51 6.85 18.51 -3.92
N ARG A 52 6.53 17.72 -4.96
CA ARG A 52 6.11 18.22 -6.28
C ARG A 52 4.79 18.98 -6.22
N GLU A 53 3.93 18.66 -5.27
CA GLU A 53 2.67 19.37 -5.01
C GLU A 53 2.85 20.54 -4.03
N GLY A 54 4.09 20.92 -3.71
CA GLY A 54 4.44 22.12 -2.94
C GLY A 54 4.54 21.91 -1.43
N LEU A 55 4.63 20.68 -0.92
CA LEU A 55 4.89 20.44 0.49
C LEU A 55 6.38 20.55 0.81
N ALA A 56 6.75 21.43 1.75
CA ALA A 56 8.08 21.45 2.35
C ALA A 56 8.11 20.46 3.54
N SER A 57 8.75 19.31 3.34
CA SER A 57 8.82 18.28 4.39
C SER A 57 9.71 18.70 5.56
N LEU A 58 9.28 18.42 6.78
CA LEU A 58 10.04 18.67 8.00
C LEU A 58 11.36 17.90 8.04
N PHE A 59 11.38 16.71 7.45
CA PHE A 59 12.55 15.86 7.28
C PHE A 59 12.34 14.88 6.11
N PRO A 60 13.41 14.31 5.52
CA PRO A 60 13.30 13.29 4.49
C PRO A 60 12.66 12.01 5.04
N ILE A 61 11.68 11.44 4.33
CA ILE A 61 11.00 10.19 4.76
C ILE A 61 11.95 8.99 4.77
N GLU A 62 13.02 9.04 4.01
CA GLU A 62 14.09 8.04 3.99
C GLU A 62 14.72 7.84 5.39
N GLU A 63 14.65 8.85 6.25
CA GLU A 63 15.12 8.73 7.64
C GLU A 63 14.32 7.71 8.47
N LEU A 64 13.11 7.36 8.03
CA LEU A 64 12.24 6.37 8.66
C LEU A 64 12.26 5.01 7.94
N SER A 65 12.96 4.90 6.80
CA SER A 65 13.11 3.65 6.05
C SER A 65 14.07 2.69 6.75
N ILE A 66 13.55 1.95 7.74
CA ILE A 66 14.33 1.03 8.57
C ILE A 66 13.95 -0.40 8.22
N VAL A 67 14.94 -1.21 7.78
CA VAL A 67 14.75 -2.61 7.44
C VAL A 67 15.37 -3.50 8.53
N GLY A 68 14.52 -4.33 9.17
CA GLY A 68 14.94 -5.35 10.14
C GLY A 68 14.69 -4.98 11.61
N PHE A 69 14.30 -6.00 12.41
CA PHE A 69 13.88 -5.83 13.80
C PHE A 69 14.98 -5.24 14.70
N SER A 70 16.23 -5.70 14.55
CA SER A 70 17.37 -5.18 15.33
C SER A 70 17.72 -3.73 14.97
N ALA A 71 17.52 -3.34 13.71
CA ALA A 71 17.71 -1.96 13.26
C ALA A 71 16.63 -1.04 13.84
N VAL A 72 15.38 -1.49 13.93
CA VAL A 72 14.28 -0.74 14.55
C VAL A 72 14.59 -0.43 16.02
N ILE A 73 15.06 -1.40 16.80
CA ILE A 73 15.41 -1.18 18.23
C ILE A 73 16.54 -0.15 18.35
N ARG A 74 17.57 -0.25 17.53
CA ARG A 74 18.73 0.67 17.56
C ARG A 74 18.34 2.10 17.17
N GLN A 75 17.36 2.27 16.29
CA GLN A 75 16.91 3.57 15.80
C GLN A 75 15.70 4.14 16.56
N LEU A 76 15.20 3.43 17.57
CA LEU A 76 14.06 3.88 18.38
C LEU A 76 14.21 5.31 18.94
N PRO A 77 15.39 5.74 19.48
CA PRO A 77 15.58 7.12 19.93
C PRO A 77 15.41 8.15 18.81
N LYS A 78 15.89 7.82 17.58
CA LYS A 78 15.73 8.68 16.40
C LYS A 78 14.26 8.81 16.02
N ILE A 79 13.53 7.67 15.95
CA ILE A 79 12.09 7.65 15.63
C ILE A 79 11.32 8.51 16.63
N LEU A 80 11.58 8.35 17.93
CA LEU A 80 10.91 9.11 18.98
C LEU A 80 11.21 10.63 18.87
N ARG A 81 12.42 11.01 18.49
CA ARG A 81 12.78 12.40 18.23
C ARG A 81 12.04 12.97 17.03
N LEU A 82 11.94 12.23 15.93
CA LEU A 82 11.18 12.63 14.74
C LEU A 82 9.68 12.77 15.04
N ILE A 83 9.11 11.86 15.84
CA ILE A 83 7.72 11.99 16.32
C ILE A 83 7.57 13.29 17.13
N SER A 84 8.45 13.58 18.08
CA SER A 84 8.37 14.80 18.89
C SER A 84 8.49 16.06 18.04
N ARG A 85 9.46 16.09 17.10
CA ARG A 85 9.62 17.19 16.13
C ARG A 85 8.36 17.42 15.29
N THR A 86 7.72 16.34 14.81
CA THR A 86 6.46 16.44 14.05
C THR A 86 5.34 17.01 14.92
N VAL A 87 5.19 16.52 16.16
CA VAL A 87 4.17 17.02 17.09
C VAL A 87 4.38 18.50 17.41
N GLU A 88 5.61 18.93 17.64
CA GLU A 88 5.95 20.34 17.89
C GLU A 88 5.59 21.21 16.69
N ALA A 89 5.92 20.76 15.48
CA ALA A 89 5.59 21.49 14.27
C ALA A 89 4.07 21.60 14.05
N VAL A 90 3.29 20.52 14.29
CA VAL A 90 1.82 20.53 14.19
C VAL A 90 1.23 21.54 15.17
N VAL A 91 1.61 21.47 16.45
CA VAL A 91 1.07 22.36 17.48
C VAL A 91 1.46 23.82 17.22
N ALA A 92 2.69 24.08 16.75
CA ALA A 92 3.13 25.44 16.41
C ALA A 92 2.42 26.01 15.17
N ALA A 93 2.13 25.17 14.17
CA ALA A 93 1.48 25.60 12.93
C ALA A 93 -0.02 25.90 13.11
N GLN A 94 -0.68 25.38 14.16
CA GLN A 94 -2.13 25.50 14.37
C GLN A 94 -2.92 25.25 13.09
N PRO A 95 -2.84 24.04 12.50
CA PRO A 95 -3.52 23.76 11.24
C PRO A 95 -5.03 23.67 11.43
N ASP A 96 -5.79 23.98 10.37
CA ASP A 96 -7.23 23.73 10.33
C ASP A 96 -7.56 22.23 10.38
N ILE A 97 -6.60 21.38 9.94
CA ILE A 97 -6.72 19.93 9.95
C ILE A 97 -5.34 19.26 9.90
N LEU A 98 -5.17 18.20 10.68
CA LEU A 98 -4.07 17.25 10.57
C LEU A 98 -4.55 16.00 9.85
N ILE A 99 -3.90 15.63 8.74
CA ILE A 99 -4.18 14.38 8.00
C ILE A 99 -2.98 13.47 8.18
N ILE A 100 -3.18 12.36 8.87
CA ILE A 100 -2.21 11.28 8.97
C ILE A 100 -2.49 10.25 7.87
N ILE A 101 -1.43 9.75 7.20
CA ILE A 101 -1.57 8.87 6.04
C ILE A 101 -0.75 7.61 6.24
N ASP A 102 -1.43 6.45 6.35
CA ASP A 102 -0.79 5.14 6.48
C ASP A 102 0.23 5.06 7.67
N SER A 103 1.09 4.04 7.69
CA SER A 103 2.21 3.86 8.66
C SER A 103 1.82 4.10 10.13
N PRO A 104 0.83 3.37 10.66
CA PRO A 104 0.20 3.67 11.96
C PRO A 104 1.16 3.62 13.16
N ASP A 105 2.31 2.97 13.03
CA ASP A 105 3.30 2.91 14.12
C ASP A 105 4.01 4.26 14.35
N PHE A 106 4.03 5.13 13.34
CA PHE A 106 4.52 6.51 13.45
C PHE A 106 3.36 7.49 13.56
N THR A 107 2.48 7.49 12.58
CA THR A 107 1.43 8.50 12.38
C THR A 107 0.44 8.56 13.54
N HIS A 108 0.01 7.42 14.07
CA HIS A 108 -0.88 7.38 15.24
C HIS A 108 -0.20 7.79 16.55
N ARG A 109 1.13 7.64 16.65
CA ARG A 109 1.86 8.19 17.81
C ARG A 109 1.93 9.72 17.76
N VAL A 110 2.06 10.28 16.54
CA VAL A 110 1.95 11.74 16.33
C VAL A 110 0.55 12.19 16.70
N ALA A 111 -0.49 11.61 16.12
CA ALA A 111 -1.89 11.98 16.37
C ALA A 111 -2.25 11.97 17.86
N ARG A 112 -1.90 10.91 18.60
CA ARG A 112 -2.12 10.83 20.05
C ARG A 112 -1.47 11.96 20.81
N ARG A 113 -0.21 12.30 20.47
CA ARG A 113 0.53 13.34 21.18
C ARG A 113 0.03 14.74 20.80
N VAL A 114 -0.40 14.94 19.56
CA VAL A 114 -1.06 16.18 19.13
C VAL A 114 -2.36 16.35 19.91
N ARG A 115 -3.23 15.36 19.91
CA ARG A 115 -4.51 15.38 20.65
C ARG A 115 -4.33 15.67 22.16
N ALA A 116 -3.28 15.12 22.76
CA ALA A 116 -2.97 15.36 24.18
C ALA A 116 -2.46 16.78 24.45
N ARG A 117 -1.84 17.47 23.47
CA ARG A 117 -1.32 18.83 23.61
C ARG A 117 -2.32 19.88 23.17
N ASP A 118 -3.06 19.61 22.11
CA ASP A 118 -4.06 20.50 21.55
C ASP A 118 -5.27 19.72 21.06
N PRO A 119 -6.32 19.61 21.88
CA PRO A 119 -7.55 18.90 21.53
C PRO A 119 -8.37 19.57 20.42
N SER A 120 -8.11 20.83 20.09
CA SER A 120 -8.88 21.60 19.12
C SER A 120 -8.56 21.27 17.67
N ILE A 121 -7.37 20.70 17.41
CA ILE A 121 -6.92 20.35 16.04
C ILE A 121 -7.70 19.12 15.57
N PRO A 122 -8.51 19.21 14.49
CA PRO A 122 -9.15 18.05 13.87
C PRO A 122 -8.11 17.10 13.28
N ILE A 123 -8.27 15.79 13.54
CA ILE A 123 -7.34 14.75 13.07
C ILE A 123 -8.08 13.73 12.23
N VAL A 124 -7.67 13.62 10.97
CA VAL A 124 -8.20 12.65 10.00
C VAL A 124 -7.14 11.60 9.68
N ASP A 125 -7.56 10.34 9.72
CA ASP A 125 -6.72 9.20 9.32
C ASP A 125 -7.09 8.77 7.90
N TYR A 126 -6.20 9.00 6.95
CA TYR A 126 -6.37 8.57 5.56
C TYR A 126 -5.59 7.28 5.33
N VAL A 127 -6.27 6.24 4.97
CA VAL A 127 -5.87 4.83 4.94
C VAL A 127 -6.02 4.16 6.33
N SER A 128 -7.15 3.53 6.51
CA SER A 128 -7.47 2.74 7.71
C SER A 128 -6.38 1.71 8.01
N PRO A 129 -5.85 1.64 9.24
CA PRO A 129 -5.12 0.45 9.67
C PRO A 129 -6.02 -0.77 9.59
N THR A 130 -5.46 -1.93 9.26
CA THR A 130 -6.19 -3.20 9.04
C THR A 130 -6.75 -3.79 10.35
N VAL A 131 -7.52 -2.97 11.10
CA VAL A 131 -8.13 -3.33 12.39
C VAL A 131 -9.11 -4.48 12.29
N TRP A 132 -9.69 -4.68 11.12
CA TRP A 132 -10.60 -5.76 10.79
C TRP A 132 -9.88 -7.11 10.62
N ALA A 133 -8.59 -7.12 10.29
CA ALA A 133 -7.79 -8.33 10.12
C ALA A 133 -7.07 -8.73 11.41
N TRP A 134 -6.54 -7.76 12.14
CA TRP A 134 -5.76 -7.99 13.35
C TRP A 134 -5.81 -6.76 14.28
N ARG A 135 -5.60 -6.95 15.58
CA ARG A 135 -5.65 -5.88 16.62
C ARG A 135 -6.96 -5.06 16.61
N PRO A 136 -8.14 -5.71 16.69
CA PRO A 136 -9.43 -5.00 16.62
C PRO A 136 -9.59 -3.92 17.71
N GLY A 137 -8.98 -4.08 18.88
CA GLY A 137 -8.99 -3.07 19.94
C GLY A 137 -8.31 -1.74 19.55
N ARG A 138 -7.53 -1.71 18.45
CA ARG A 138 -6.96 -0.45 17.94
C ARG A 138 -8.07 0.49 17.46
N ALA A 139 -9.12 -0.04 16.80
CA ALA A 139 -10.23 0.79 16.34
C ALA A 139 -10.86 1.60 17.48
N ARG A 140 -11.22 0.94 18.58
CA ARG A 140 -11.75 1.61 19.78
C ARG A 140 -10.78 2.64 20.36
N ALA A 141 -9.48 2.29 20.44
CA ALA A 141 -8.47 3.20 20.95
C ALA A 141 -8.29 4.46 20.08
N MET A 142 -8.57 4.39 18.78
CA MET A 142 -8.48 5.52 17.85
C MET A 142 -9.49 6.62 18.15
N ARG A 143 -10.67 6.31 18.70
CA ARG A 143 -11.67 7.31 19.11
C ARG A 143 -11.15 8.40 20.03
N GLY A 144 -10.10 8.10 20.80
CA GLY A 144 -9.51 9.06 21.70
C GLY A 144 -8.61 10.11 21.03
N TYR A 145 -8.28 9.94 19.74
CA TYR A 145 -7.33 10.83 19.07
C TYR A 145 -7.52 10.99 17.55
N VAL A 146 -8.42 10.28 16.93
CA VAL A 146 -8.81 10.44 15.52
C VAL A 146 -10.28 10.81 15.48
N ASP A 147 -10.62 11.87 14.76
CA ASP A 147 -12.01 12.33 14.63
C ASP A 147 -12.71 11.59 13.48
N HIS A 148 -12.00 11.32 12.39
CA HIS A 148 -12.58 10.65 11.22
C HIS A 148 -11.56 9.78 10.49
N VAL A 149 -12.02 8.66 9.91
CA VAL A 149 -11.23 7.75 9.08
C VAL A 149 -11.72 7.81 7.64
N LEU A 150 -10.80 8.03 6.70
CA LEU A 150 -11.05 7.91 5.26
C LEU A 150 -10.52 6.55 4.79
N ALA A 151 -11.43 5.63 4.56
CA ALA A 151 -11.14 4.24 4.28
C ALA A 151 -11.07 3.95 2.78
N LEU A 152 -10.16 3.07 2.36
CA LEU A 152 -9.95 2.69 0.97
C LEU A 152 -10.78 1.47 0.53
N LEU A 153 -11.32 0.69 1.47
CA LEU A 153 -12.06 -0.53 1.18
C LEU A 153 -13.54 -0.40 1.59
N PRO A 154 -14.47 -0.90 0.78
CA PRO A 154 -15.92 -0.62 0.97
C PRO A 154 -16.51 -1.24 2.24
N PHE A 155 -15.89 -2.26 2.80
CA PHE A 155 -16.35 -2.93 4.03
C PHE A 155 -15.80 -2.29 5.33
N GLU A 156 -14.83 -1.38 5.24
CA GLU A 156 -14.17 -0.79 6.42
C GLU A 156 -15.11 0.06 7.28
N PRO A 157 -16.02 0.89 6.74
CA PRO A 157 -16.96 1.64 7.59
C PRO A 157 -17.79 0.73 8.50
N GLU A 158 -18.27 -0.40 7.97
CA GLU A 158 -19.00 -1.40 8.75
C GLU A 158 -18.10 -2.07 9.81
N ALA A 159 -16.86 -2.36 9.46
CA ALA A 159 -15.88 -2.92 10.39
C ALA A 159 -15.60 -1.94 11.55
N TYR A 160 -15.40 -0.65 11.26
CA TYR A 160 -15.20 0.38 12.28
C TYR A 160 -16.39 0.53 13.21
N ARG A 161 -17.61 0.51 12.65
CA ARG A 161 -18.85 0.55 13.44
C ARG A 161 -18.96 -0.64 14.39
N LYS A 162 -18.68 -1.87 13.92
CA LYS A 162 -18.69 -3.09 14.75
C LYS A 162 -17.62 -3.10 15.83
N LEU A 163 -16.48 -2.45 15.59
CA LEU A 163 -15.35 -2.40 16.51
C LEU A 163 -15.38 -1.18 17.43
N ASP A 164 -16.48 -0.41 17.44
CA ASP A 164 -16.63 0.81 18.22
C ASP A 164 -15.47 1.81 17.96
N GLY A 165 -15.08 1.93 16.67
CA GLY A 165 -14.05 2.84 16.19
C GLY A 165 -14.54 4.28 15.96
N PRO A 166 -13.67 5.18 15.46
CA PRO A 166 -14.08 6.49 14.97
C PRO A 166 -15.06 6.40 13.80
N GLU A 167 -15.72 7.50 13.51
CA GLU A 167 -16.51 7.62 12.28
C GLU A 167 -15.63 7.33 11.06
N CYS A 168 -16.15 6.56 10.09
CA CYS A 168 -15.37 6.07 8.96
C CYS A 168 -16.17 6.21 7.67
N THR A 169 -15.56 6.85 6.67
CA THR A 169 -16.15 7.01 5.33
C THR A 169 -15.32 6.27 4.30
N TYR A 170 -15.97 5.47 3.47
CA TYR A 170 -15.34 4.87 2.28
C TYR A 170 -15.15 5.94 1.21
N VAL A 171 -13.91 6.19 0.81
CA VAL A 171 -13.54 7.20 -0.20
C VAL A 171 -13.06 6.61 -1.52
N GLY A 172 -13.02 5.29 -1.63
CA GLY A 172 -12.50 4.58 -2.79
C GLY A 172 -10.99 4.38 -2.73
N HIS A 173 -10.52 3.40 -3.51
CA HIS A 173 -9.09 3.10 -3.59
C HIS A 173 -8.48 3.84 -4.79
N PRO A 174 -7.36 4.58 -4.62
CA PRO A 174 -6.76 5.37 -5.70
C PRO A 174 -6.32 4.57 -6.94
N LEU A 175 -6.15 3.26 -6.80
CA LEU A 175 -5.87 2.38 -7.94
C LEU A 175 -6.97 2.44 -9.01
N ILE A 176 -8.21 2.85 -8.69
CA ILE A 176 -9.28 2.98 -9.67
C ILE A 176 -8.97 4.06 -10.72
N GLU A 177 -8.21 5.08 -10.36
CA GLU A 177 -7.75 6.12 -11.29
C GLU A 177 -6.80 5.56 -12.36
N GLN A 178 -6.18 4.41 -12.07
CA GLN A 178 -5.27 3.72 -12.99
C GLN A 178 -5.98 2.67 -13.86
N LEU A 179 -7.30 2.53 -13.76
CA LEU A 179 -8.06 1.49 -14.46
C LEU A 179 -7.80 1.49 -15.97
N THR A 180 -7.81 2.67 -16.59
CA THR A 180 -7.54 2.82 -18.03
C THR A 180 -6.13 2.42 -18.42
N THR A 181 -5.15 2.60 -17.54
CA THR A 181 -3.76 2.25 -17.78
C THR A 181 -3.44 0.78 -17.49
N LEU A 182 -4.33 0.09 -16.75
CA LEU A 182 -4.22 -1.32 -16.42
C LEU A 182 -5.00 -2.22 -17.38
N ARG A 183 -5.99 -1.68 -18.08
CA ARG A 183 -6.77 -2.45 -19.08
C ARG A 183 -6.00 -2.55 -20.40
N PRO A 184 -6.02 -3.73 -21.04
CA PRO A 184 -5.39 -3.92 -22.34
C PRO A 184 -6.09 -3.11 -23.43
N ASP A 185 -5.34 -2.62 -24.38
CA ASP A 185 -5.84 -2.20 -25.68
C ASP A 185 -6.10 -3.43 -26.59
N ALA A 186 -6.48 -3.20 -27.86
CA ALA A 186 -6.81 -4.28 -28.77
C ALA A 186 -5.58 -5.18 -29.12
N GLU A 187 -4.39 -4.60 -29.25
CA GLU A 187 -3.17 -5.33 -29.54
C GLU A 187 -2.70 -6.14 -28.33
N GLU A 188 -2.72 -5.54 -27.16
CA GLU A 188 -2.38 -6.19 -25.90
C GLU A 188 -3.38 -7.30 -25.53
N GLN A 189 -4.68 -7.10 -25.86
CA GLN A 189 -5.68 -8.15 -25.71
C GLN A 189 -5.40 -9.31 -26.67
N ALA A 190 -5.08 -9.04 -27.93
CA ALA A 190 -4.68 -10.08 -28.89
C ALA A 190 -3.44 -10.84 -28.40
N ARG A 191 -2.44 -10.15 -27.83
CA ARG A 191 -1.28 -10.79 -27.21
C ARG A 191 -1.66 -11.63 -26.00
N ARG A 192 -2.57 -11.16 -25.16
CA ARG A 192 -3.11 -11.91 -24.00
C ARG A 192 -3.75 -13.22 -24.43
N ASP A 193 -4.43 -13.22 -25.57
CA ASP A 193 -5.15 -14.37 -26.13
C ASP A 193 -4.27 -15.31 -26.98
N ALA A 194 -3.05 -14.88 -27.34
CA ALA A 194 -2.12 -15.64 -28.14
C ALA A 194 -1.47 -16.81 -27.38
N GLN A 195 -0.86 -17.72 -28.17
CA GLN A 195 -0.07 -18.84 -27.68
C GLN A 195 1.42 -18.64 -28.01
N PRO A 196 2.34 -18.98 -27.14
CA PRO A 196 2.13 -19.38 -25.75
C PRO A 196 1.65 -18.19 -24.89
N PRO A 197 0.77 -18.43 -23.87
CA PRO A 197 0.26 -17.37 -23.01
C PRO A 197 1.35 -16.82 -22.08
N VAL A 198 1.23 -15.57 -21.72
CA VAL A 198 2.08 -14.95 -20.70
C VAL A 198 1.54 -15.31 -19.31
N LEU A 199 2.39 -15.93 -18.49
CA LEU A 199 2.17 -16.18 -17.06
C LEU A 199 3.02 -15.23 -16.23
N LEU A 200 2.40 -14.36 -15.46
CA LEU A 200 3.10 -13.50 -14.53
C LEU A 200 3.53 -14.25 -13.27
N VAL A 201 4.72 -13.94 -12.80
CA VAL A 201 5.29 -14.44 -11.55
C VAL A 201 5.65 -13.27 -10.67
N LEU A 202 4.93 -13.08 -9.56
CA LEU A 202 5.02 -11.92 -8.70
C LEU A 202 5.39 -12.32 -7.26
N PRO A 203 6.69 -12.57 -6.96
CA PRO A 203 7.13 -13.11 -5.67
C PRO A 203 7.08 -12.12 -4.51
N GLY A 204 6.81 -10.85 -4.77
CA GLY A 204 6.75 -9.78 -3.79
C GLY A 204 7.67 -8.61 -4.11
N SER A 205 7.57 -7.55 -3.31
CA SER A 205 8.31 -6.28 -3.47
C SER A 205 9.38 -6.07 -2.40
N ARG A 206 9.51 -6.95 -1.42
CA ARG A 206 10.53 -6.90 -0.37
C ARG A 206 11.50 -8.07 -0.52
N ARG A 207 12.79 -7.86 -0.22
CA ARG A 207 13.82 -8.90 -0.30
C ARG A 207 13.45 -10.19 0.44
N SER A 208 12.85 -10.08 1.63
CA SER A 208 12.42 -11.22 2.43
C SER A 208 11.24 -11.99 1.79
N GLU A 209 10.34 -11.29 1.12
CA GLU A 209 9.22 -11.91 0.37
C GLU A 209 9.77 -12.67 -0.84
N VAL A 210 10.58 -12.00 -1.65
CA VAL A 210 11.23 -12.59 -2.84
C VAL A 210 11.98 -13.86 -2.46
N GLY A 211 12.85 -13.81 -1.43
CA GLY A 211 13.62 -14.97 -0.99
C GLY A 211 12.76 -16.17 -0.55
N ARG A 212 11.55 -15.93 -0.03
CA ARG A 212 10.65 -17.02 0.42
C ARG A 212 9.82 -17.63 -0.70
N HIS A 213 9.46 -16.83 -1.72
CA HIS A 213 8.51 -17.27 -2.76
C HIS A 213 9.19 -17.76 -4.03
N LEU A 214 10.41 -17.31 -4.37
CA LEU A 214 11.07 -17.69 -5.62
C LEU A 214 11.18 -19.20 -5.79
N ALA A 215 11.66 -19.93 -4.78
CA ALA A 215 11.81 -21.39 -4.87
C ALA A 215 10.48 -22.11 -5.14
N VAL A 216 9.42 -21.72 -4.42
CA VAL A 216 8.08 -22.32 -4.59
C VAL A 216 7.52 -22.00 -5.97
N PHE A 217 7.68 -20.77 -6.45
CA PHE A 217 7.18 -20.33 -7.75
C PHE A 217 7.94 -21.01 -8.90
N GLY A 218 9.28 -21.13 -8.78
CA GLY A 218 10.08 -21.89 -9.75
C GLY A 218 9.61 -23.34 -9.88
N HIS A 219 9.46 -24.03 -8.74
CA HIS A 219 8.95 -25.40 -8.72
C HIS A 219 7.55 -25.52 -9.35
N THR A 220 6.67 -24.54 -9.12
CA THR A 220 5.34 -24.50 -9.73
C THR A 220 5.43 -24.41 -11.24
N LEU A 221 6.34 -23.57 -11.78
CA LEU A 221 6.56 -23.44 -13.24
C LEU A 221 7.08 -24.77 -13.82
N ASP A 222 8.01 -25.43 -13.13
CA ASP A 222 8.55 -26.71 -13.56
C ASP A 222 7.46 -27.79 -13.62
N MET A 223 6.57 -27.83 -12.64
CA MET A 223 5.41 -28.73 -12.62
C MET A 223 4.45 -28.46 -13.78
N LEU A 224 4.17 -27.20 -14.10
CA LEU A 224 3.33 -26.82 -15.26
C LEU A 224 3.97 -27.29 -16.57
N ARG A 225 5.28 -27.07 -16.72
CA ARG A 225 6.03 -27.52 -17.89
C ARG A 225 6.03 -29.05 -18.04
N ALA A 226 6.24 -29.76 -16.92
CA ALA A 226 6.20 -31.22 -16.89
C ALA A 226 4.82 -31.81 -17.30
N ARG A 227 3.74 -31.04 -17.07
CA ARG A 227 2.39 -31.36 -17.54
C ARG A 227 2.11 -30.99 -18.99
N GLY A 228 3.13 -30.52 -19.72
CA GLY A 228 2.99 -30.12 -21.12
C GLY A 228 2.32 -28.77 -21.36
N VAL A 229 2.18 -27.93 -20.33
CA VAL A 229 1.62 -26.59 -20.49
C VAL A 229 2.68 -25.67 -21.09
N ALA A 230 2.40 -25.12 -22.27
CA ALA A 230 3.26 -24.12 -22.90
C ALA A 230 2.91 -22.73 -22.36
N PHE A 231 3.92 -21.95 -21.92
CA PHE A 231 3.76 -20.57 -21.45
C PHE A 231 5.10 -19.80 -21.51
N GLU A 232 5.01 -18.48 -21.52
CA GLU A 232 6.12 -17.57 -21.27
C GLU A 232 6.01 -17.05 -19.83
N ALA A 233 7.05 -17.25 -19.02
CA ALA A 233 7.08 -16.70 -17.66
C ALA A 233 7.64 -15.28 -17.69
N TRP A 234 6.88 -14.30 -17.20
CA TRP A 234 7.34 -12.92 -17.03
C TRP A 234 7.35 -12.57 -15.55
N LEU A 235 8.47 -12.00 -15.07
CA LEU A 235 8.68 -11.68 -13.67
C LEU A 235 8.93 -10.18 -13.49
N PRO A 236 7.88 -9.38 -13.27
CA PRO A 236 8.01 -7.99 -12.89
C PRO A 236 8.67 -7.84 -11.51
N THR A 237 9.67 -6.97 -11.42
CA THR A 237 10.37 -6.66 -10.19
C THR A 237 10.76 -5.19 -10.10
N THR A 238 11.16 -4.75 -8.92
CA THR A 238 11.66 -3.38 -8.72
C THR A 238 13.16 -3.32 -9.01
N PRO A 239 13.70 -2.17 -9.48
CA PRO A 239 15.11 -2.05 -9.85
C PRO A 239 16.08 -2.49 -8.74
N HIS A 240 15.78 -2.16 -7.48
CA HIS A 240 16.64 -2.51 -6.34
C HIS A 240 16.64 -4.01 -5.99
N LEU A 241 15.69 -4.80 -6.50
CA LEU A 241 15.60 -6.26 -6.30
C LEU A 241 16.04 -7.04 -7.53
N GLU A 242 16.28 -6.41 -8.68
CA GLU A 242 16.59 -7.08 -9.93
C GLU A 242 17.76 -8.06 -9.79
N ALA A 243 18.88 -7.64 -9.21
CA ALA A 243 20.04 -8.52 -9.00
C ALA A 243 19.70 -9.73 -8.11
N THR A 244 18.92 -9.52 -7.05
CA THR A 244 18.47 -10.59 -6.15
C THR A 244 17.55 -11.59 -6.89
N VAL A 245 16.65 -11.07 -7.71
CA VAL A 245 15.73 -11.91 -8.51
C VAL A 245 16.51 -12.69 -9.54
N ARG A 246 17.42 -12.05 -10.34
CA ARG A 246 18.26 -12.72 -11.34
C ARG A 246 19.05 -13.87 -10.72
N GLN A 247 19.66 -13.64 -9.55
CA GLN A 247 20.37 -14.70 -8.83
C GLN A 247 19.43 -15.83 -8.37
N GLY A 248 18.24 -15.48 -7.88
CA GLY A 248 17.31 -16.47 -7.33
C GLY A 248 16.57 -17.30 -8.38
N VAL A 249 16.57 -16.88 -9.65
CA VAL A 249 15.97 -17.63 -10.77
C VAL A 249 17.01 -18.32 -11.66
N ALA A 250 18.30 -18.20 -11.34
CA ALA A 250 19.38 -18.71 -12.19
C ALA A 250 19.29 -20.23 -12.45
N ASP A 251 18.82 -20.98 -11.44
CA ASP A 251 18.69 -22.43 -11.49
C ASP A 251 17.30 -22.92 -11.93
N TRP A 252 16.39 -22.01 -12.31
CA TRP A 252 15.07 -22.40 -12.77
C TRP A 252 15.15 -23.06 -14.16
N GLN A 253 14.44 -24.19 -14.34
CA GLN A 253 14.34 -24.83 -15.67
C GLN A 253 13.57 -23.97 -16.68
N VAL A 254 12.64 -23.16 -16.19
CA VAL A 254 11.92 -22.14 -16.98
C VAL A 254 12.52 -20.77 -16.68
N ALA A 255 13.39 -20.28 -17.56
CA ALA A 255 13.97 -18.94 -17.41
C ALA A 255 12.89 -17.86 -17.62
N PRO A 256 12.54 -17.05 -16.59
CA PRO A 256 11.56 -16.00 -16.75
C PRO A 256 12.18 -14.76 -17.42
N ARG A 257 11.38 -14.05 -18.20
CA ARG A 257 11.69 -12.70 -18.63
C ARG A 257 11.55 -11.75 -17.44
N ILE A 258 12.67 -11.23 -16.94
CA ILE A 258 12.66 -10.24 -15.87
C ILE A 258 12.30 -8.87 -16.45
N VAL A 259 11.32 -8.20 -15.83
CA VAL A 259 10.76 -6.93 -16.25
C VAL A 259 10.96 -5.91 -15.15
N THR A 260 11.59 -4.77 -15.45
CA THR A 260 11.82 -3.69 -14.48
C THR A 260 11.24 -2.38 -15.00
N GLY A 261 10.70 -1.57 -14.07
CA GLY A 261 10.04 -0.33 -14.42
C GLY A 261 8.51 -0.40 -14.37
N GLU A 262 7.87 0.73 -14.05
CA GLU A 262 6.40 0.78 -13.90
C GLU A 262 5.67 0.66 -15.24
N ALA A 263 6.23 1.21 -16.32
CA ALA A 263 5.61 1.14 -17.64
C ALA A 263 5.61 -0.31 -18.16
N GLU A 264 6.75 -0.99 -18.04
CA GLU A 264 6.92 -2.38 -18.46
C GLU A 264 6.11 -3.33 -17.57
N LYS A 265 6.03 -3.08 -16.27
CA LYS A 265 5.17 -3.83 -15.35
C LYS A 265 3.70 -3.74 -15.79
N ARG A 266 3.22 -2.53 -16.09
CA ARG A 266 1.84 -2.34 -16.55
C ARG A 266 1.58 -3.03 -17.90
N ALA A 267 2.51 -2.93 -18.85
CA ALA A 267 2.41 -3.66 -20.11
C ALA A 267 2.37 -5.18 -19.89
N ALA A 268 3.19 -5.71 -18.97
CA ALA A 268 3.14 -7.11 -18.59
C ALA A 268 1.77 -7.50 -17.99
N PHE A 269 1.15 -6.66 -17.17
CA PHE A 269 -0.19 -6.92 -16.63
C PHE A 269 -1.26 -6.91 -17.72
N ARG A 270 -1.18 -6.00 -18.69
CA ARG A 270 -2.15 -5.91 -19.79
C ARG A 270 -2.06 -7.08 -20.77
N THR A 271 -0.87 -7.69 -20.94
CA THR A 271 -0.65 -8.81 -21.86
C THR A 271 -0.75 -10.19 -21.20
N ALA A 272 -0.83 -10.27 -19.88
CA ALA A 272 -0.84 -11.53 -19.16
C ALA A 272 -2.17 -12.27 -19.23
N ARG A 273 -2.11 -13.60 -19.45
CA ARG A 273 -3.25 -14.51 -19.39
C ARG A 273 -3.61 -14.90 -17.95
N ALA A 274 -2.61 -15.10 -17.11
CA ALA A 274 -2.76 -15.49 -15.72
C ALA A 274 -1.57 -15.02 -14.88
N ALA A 275 -1.71 -15.08 -13.56
CA ALA A 275 -0.66 -14.72 -12.63
C ALA A 275 -0.53 -15.71 -11.45
N LEU A 276 0.71 -15.97 -11.07
CA LEU A 276 1.09 -16.58 -9.79
C LEU A 276 1.68 -15.46 -8.93
N ALA A 277 0.97 -15.07 -7.90
CA ALA A 277 1.29 -13.86 -7.13
C ALA A 277 1.41 -14.11 -5.63
N LYS A 278 2.30 -13.39 -4.97
CA LYS A 278 2.28 -13.26 -3.52
C LYS A 278 1.11 -12.37 -3.10
N SER A 279 0.37 -12.77 -2.09
CA SER A 279 -0.71 -11.95 -1.55
C SER A 279 -0.23 -10.56 -1.10
N GLY A 280 -0.92 -9.51 -1.50
CA GLY A 280 -0.62 -8.11 -1.22
C GLY A 280 -1.42 -7.17 -2.12
N THR A 281 -1.07 -5.89 -2.14
CA THR A 281 -1.74 -4.85 -2.96
C THR A 281 -1.74 -5.18 -4.45
N VAL A 282 -0.74 -5.93 -4.93
CA VAL A 282 -0.65 -6.37 -6.33
C VAL A 282 -1.86 -7.21 -6.78
N THR A 283 -2.56 -7.88 -5.85
CA THR A 283 -3.78 -8.63 -6.17
C THR A 283 -4.93 -7.70 -6.60
N LEU A 284 -5.00 -6.48 -6.07
CA LEU A 284 -5.94 -5.47 -6.54
C LEU A 284 -5.55 -4.94 -7.92
N GLU A 285 -4.25 -4.69 -8.16
CA GLU A 285 -3.76 -4.27 -9.49
C GLU A 285 -4.10 -5.32 -10.56
N LEU A 286 -3.85 -6.61 -10.27
CA LEU A 286 -4.17 -7.73 -11.18
C LEU A 286 -5.68 -7.86 -11.41
N ALA A 287 -6.50 -7.71 -10.36
CA ALA A 287 -7.96 -7.74 -10.47
C ALA A 287 -8.46 -6.61 -11.37
N LEU A 288 -7.95 -5.38 -11.21
CA LEU A 288 -8.28 -4.24 -12.05
C LEU A 288 -7.80 -4.43 -13.50
N ALA A 289 -6.64 -5.08 -13.70
CA ALA A 289 -6.16 -5.46 -15.03
C ALA A 289 -6.96 -6.59 -15.67
N GLY A 290 -7.86 -7.25 -14.93
CA GLY A 290 -8.64 -8.40 -15.40
C GLY A 290 -7.77 -9.65 -15.61
N VAL A 291 -6.71 -9.83 -14.82
CA VAL A 291 -5.82 -10.98 -14.90
C VAL A 291 -6.24 -12.02 -13.86
N PRO A 292 -6.72 -13.20 -14.26
CA PRO A 292 -6.93 -14.32 -13.34
C PRO A 292 -5.65 -14.67 -12.59
N MET A 293 -5.76 -14.97 -11.31
CA MET A 293 -4.58 -15.22 -10.50
C MET A 293 -4.79 -16.34 -9.49
N VAL A 294 -3.69 -16.95 -9.10
CA VAL A 294 -3.56 -17.79 -7.92
C VAL A 294 -2.57 -17.11 -7.00
N THR A 295 -2.84 -17.11 -5.72
CA THR A 295 -1.95 -16.46 -4.76
C THR A 295 -1.33 -17.46 -3.80
N ALA A 296 -0.08 -17.20 -3.43
CA ALA A 296 0.58 -17.90 -2.35
C ALA A 296 1.13 -16.88 -1.34
N TYR A 297 1.13 -17.27 -0.07
CA TYR A 297 1.72 -16.46 0.99
C TYR A 297 2.46 -17.34 1.98
N ARG A 298 3.77 -17.14 2.06
CA ARG A 298 4.64 -17.87 2.97
C ARG A 298 5.40 -16.92 3.87
N VAL A 299 5.36 -17.19 5.16
CA VAL A 299 6.10 -16.45 6.20
C VAL A 299 6.99 -17.43 6.98
N GLY A 300 7.83 -16.93 7.90
CA GLY A 300 8.60 -17.81 8.77
C GLY A 300 7.69 -18.62 9.70
N GLU A 301 8.11 -19.81 10.13
CA GLU A 301 7.27 -20.72 10.94
C GLU A 301 6.76 -20.07 12.23
N LEU A 302 7.61 -19.34 12.95
CA LEU A 302 7.19 -18.63 14.16
C LEU A 302 6.17 -17.54 13.85
N GLU A 303 6.37 -16.82 12.75
CA GLU A 303 5.45 -15.79 12.27
C GLU A 303 4.11 -16.41 11.87
N ALA A 304 4.13 -17.55 11.17
CA ALA A 304 2.93 -18.30 10.80
C ALA A 304 2.14 -18.76 12.03
N PHE A 305 2.84 -19.28 13.04
CA PHE A 305 2.22 -19.71 14.29
C PHE A 305 1.49 -18.56 15.01
N ILE A 306 2.07 -17.39 15.02
CA ILE A 306 1.46 -16.18 15.58
C ILE A 306 0.28 -15.72 14.72
N LEU A 307 0.48 -15.61 13.40
CA LEU A 307 -0.53 -15.10 12.47
C LEU A 307 -1.78 -15.97 12.45
N ARG A 308 -1.67 -17.29 12.49
CA ARG A 308 -2.82 -18.23 12.59
C ARG A 308 -3.72 -17.98 13.81
N ARG A 309 -3.17 -17.38 14.90
CA ARG A 309 -3.94 -17.06 16.11
C ARG A 309 -4.52 -15.65 16.13
N VAL A 310 -3.91 -14.77 15.37
CA VAL A 310 -4.22 -13.33 15.42
C VAL A 310 -5.09 -12.90 14.25
N ILE A 311 -4.90 -13.49 13.07
CA ILE A 311 -5.67 -13.18 11.87
C ILE A 311 -7.05 -13.84 11.97
N LYS A 312 -8.10 -13.01 11.86
CA LYS A 312 -9.51 -13.42 11.97
C LYS A 312 -10.31 -13.15 10.70
N VAL A 313 -9.66 -13.13 9.55
CA VAL A 313 -10.32 -12.89 8.25
C VAL A 313 -10.46 -14.17 7.46
N GLN A 314 -11.47 -14.21 6.58
CA GLN A 314 -11.76 -15.36 5.72
C GLN A 314 -10.77 -15.47 4.55
N SER A 315 -10.08 -14.39 4.19
CA SER A 315 -9.08 -14.34 3.13
C SER A 315 -8.00 -13.32 3.49
N VAL A 316 -6.76 -13.57 3.04
CA VAL A 316 -5.68 -12.58 3.10
C VAL A 316 -5.52 -11.80 1.79
N ILE A 317 -6.40 -12.06 0.81
CA ILE A 317 -6.43 -11.39 -0.49
C ILE A 317 -7.43 -10.23 -0.42
N LEU A 318 -6.95 -9.00 -0.61
CA LEU A 318 -7.79 -7.82 -0.57
C LEU A 318 -8.94 -7.87 -1.59
N ALA A 319 -8.70 -8.41 -2.79
CA ALA A 319 -9.74 -8.56 -3.80
C ALA A 319 -10.89 -9.49 -3.33
N ASN A 320 -10.58 -10.64 -2.71
CA ASN A 320 -11.58 -11.51 -2.12
C ASN A 320 -12.41 -10.82 -1.03
N LEU A 321 -11.73 -10.05 -0.16
CA LEU A 321 -12.39 -9.29 0.90
C LEU A 321 -13.32 -8.20 0.35
N VAL A 322 -12.93 -7.54 -0.76
CA VAL A 322 -13.76 -6.52 -1.42
C VAL A 322 -14.97 -7.16 -2.09
N ILE A 323 -14.80 -8.33 -2.72
CA ILE A 323 -15.90 -9.09 -3.36
C ILE A 323 -16.81 -9.71 -2.30
N GLY A 324 -16.29 -10.06 -1.11
CA GLY A 324 -16.99 -10.77 -0.06
C GLY A 324 -17.03 -12.30 -0.24
N GLU A 325 -16.31 -12.81 -1.25
CA GLU A 325 -16.23 -14.23 -1.60
C GLU A 325 -14.79 -14.65 -1.92
N ASN A 326 -14.46 -15.90 -1.64
CA ASN A 326 -13.14 -16.48 -1.96
C ASN A 326 -13.06 -16.95 -3.42
N VAL A 327 -13.11 -16.01 -4.36
CA VAL A 327 -13.07 -16.28 -5.81
C VAL A 327 -11.65 -16.55 -6.28
N ILE A 328 -10.65 -15.88 -5.69
CA ILE A 328 -9.25 -16.05 -6.02
C ILE A 328 -8.67 -17.12 -5.11
N PRO A 329 -8.14 -18.22 -5.67
CA PRO A 329 -7.50 -19.26 -4.88
C PRO A 329 -6.28 -18.73 -4.08
N GLU A 330 -6.20 -19.08 -2.81
CA GLU A 330 -5.10 -18.71 -1.93
C GLU A 330 -4.49 -19.93 -1.24
N TYR A 331 -3.17 -20.02 -1.31
CA TYR A 331 -2.38 -21.06 -0.69
C TYR A 331 -1.49 -20.46 0.40
N LEU A 332 -1.74 -20.84 1.64
CA LEU A 332 -1.05 -20.29 2.81
C LEU A 332 -0.12 -21.34 3.41
N GLN A 333 1.17 -20.97 3.58
CA GLN A 333 2.22 -21.80 4.24
C GLN A 333 2.49 -23.12 3.53
N GLU A 334 1.72 -24.16 3.82
CA GLU A 334 1.98 -25.56 3.47
C GLU A 334 0.98 -26.09 2.41
N ALA A 335 0.15 -25.22 1.88
CA ALA A 335 -0.86 -25.61 0.90
C ALA A 335 -0.24 -25.83 -0.49
#